data_fc206a3f32a46c1a5b95edf882fc9bda
#
_entry.id   fc206a3f32a46c1a5b95edf882fc9bda
#
_cell.length_a   1.000
_cell.length_b   1.000
_cell.length_c   1.000
_cell.angle_alpha   90.00
_cell.angle_beta   90.00
_cell.angle_gamma   90.00
#
_symmetry.space_group_name_H-M   'P 1'
#
loop_
_entity.id
_entity.type
_entity.pdbx_description
1 polymer ?
#
loop_
_entity_poly.entity_id
_entity_poly.type
_entity_poly.pdbx_seq_one_letter_code
_entity_poly.pdbx_strand_id
1 'polypeptide(L)'
;MNKKKNPIITSIYTADPAPMVVGDTLYLYTTHDEDELINNFYTMKEWCCFSTKDMVNWTDHGVVFSLDDITWADDRAWAPQAVERNGKFYLYCPVHKIDSGMAIAVGVSDSPTGPFIDLGEPLVDEGDWNDIDPTVFIDDDEQAYLYFGNPELRYVLLNEDMISYDKSVGVVKIPMTEESFAKGSHMTGTTYAEGPWFYKRNDLYYMVYAAFGLDKRDEHLAYSTSTSPTGPWVYGGVLMTEEGGTFTNHPGVVDFKGHSYLFYHTAELEGGSLFHRSVCVAEFTYNEDGSIDTIEKCDGVDEIV
;
A
#
# COMPACT_ATOMS: atom_id res chain seq x y z
N MET A 1 28.58 -8.68 -6.01
CA MET A 1 27.33 -8.92 -5.28
C MET A 1 26.29 -9.25 -6.34
N ASN A 2 25.39 -10.18 -6.06
CA ASN A 2 24.26 -10.42 -6.93
C ASN A 2 23.33 -9.20 -6.87
N LYS A 3 22.63 -8.93 -7.96
CA LYS A 3 21.67 -7.82 -8.03
C LYS A 3 20.34 -8.33 -8.56
N LYS A 4 19.25 -7.97 -7.91
CA LYS A 4 17.91 -8.17 -8.45
C LYS A 4 17.54 -6.95 -9.29
N LYS A 5 17.27 -7.19 -10.57
CA LYS A 5 16.83 -6.13 -11.48
C LYS A 5 15.34 -5.85 -11.32
N ASN A 6 14.97 -4.60 -11.49
CA ASN A 6 13.59 -4.18 -11.64
C ASN A 6 13.04 -4.49 -13.05
N PRO A 7 11.76 -4.85 -13.19
CA PRO A 7 10.83 -5.26 -12.11
C PRO A 7 11.28 -6.52 -11.39
N ILE A 8 10.99 -6.61 -10.08
CA ILE A 8 11.47 -7.75 -9.25
C ILE A 8 10.67 -9.04 -9.48
N ILE A 9 9.42 -8.93 -9.88
CA ILE A 9 8.55 -10.04 -10.28
C ILE A 9 8.30 -9.92 -11.78
N THR A 10 8.55 -11.00 -12.52
CA THR A 10 8.48 -11.02 -13.99
C THR A 10 7.64 -12.17 -14.55
N SER A 11 7.04 -12.98 -13.68
CA SER A 11 6.20 -14.11 -14.06
C SER A 11 4.77 -13.71 -14.37
N ILE A 12 4.28 -12.67 -13.74
CA ILE A 12 2.94 -12.09 -13.86
C ILE A 12 3.02 -10.56 -13.72
N TYR A 13 1.98 -9.84 -14.10
CA TYR A 13 1.86 -8.41 -13.82
C TYR A 13 1.42 -8.20 -12.38
N THR A 14 2.16 -7.37 -11.65
CA THR A 14 1.95 -7.11 -10.21
C THR A 14 1.94 -5.63 -9.93
N ALA A 15 1.08 -5.18 -9.03
CA ALA A 15 1.04 -3.78 -8.61
C ALA A 15 0.78 -3.64 -7.10
N ASP A 16 0.70 -2.40 -6.65
CA ASP A 16 0.27 -2.03 -5.31
C ASP A 16 1.03 -2.78 -4.21
N PRO A 17 2.37 -2.64 -4.18
CA PRO A 17 3.24 -3.46 -3.35
C PRO A 17 3.06 -3.17 -1.86
N ALA A 18 2.84 -4.22 -1.07
CA ALA A 18 2.65 -4.16 0.37
C ALA A 18 3.66 -5.06 1.10
N PRO A 19 4.86 -4.55 1.41
CA PRO A 19 5.88 -5.31 2.12
C PRO A 19 5.56 -5.46 3.61
N MET A 20 5.84 -6.64 4.18
CA MET A 20 5.76 -6.95 5.60
C MET A 20 6.95 -7.80 6.02
N VAL A 21 7.61 -7.45 7.12
CA VAL A 21 8.73 -8.24 7.66
C VAL A 21 8.27 -9.10 8.82
N VAL A 22 8.57 -10.40 8.74
CA VAL A 22 8.36 -11.36 9.83
C VAL A 22 9.65 -12.11 10.10
N GLY A 23 10.26 -11.85 11.24
CA GLY A 23 11.55 -12.42 11.58
C GLY A 23 12.67 -11.98 10.63
N ASP A 24 13.27 -12.93 9.92
CA ASP A 24 14.35 -12.69 8.93
C ASP A 24 13.87 -12.69 7.47
N THR A 25 12.55 -12.65 7.27
CA THR A 25 11.94 -12.78 5.96
C THR A 25 11.05 -11.56 5.66
N LEU A 26 11.23 -10.99 4.48
CA LEU A 26 10.34 -9.98 3.92
C LEU A 26 9.31 -10.69 3.03
N TYR A 27 8.04 -10.47 3.31
CA TYR A 27 6.90 -10.88 2.49
C TYR A 27 6.39 -9.67 1.72
N LEU A 28 6.08 -9.86 0.46
CA LEU A 28 5.54 -8.83 -0.42
C LEU A 28 4.19 -9.30 -0.95
N TYR A 29 3.14 -8.61 -0.54
CA TYR A 29 1.81 -8.81 -1.12
C TYR A 29 1.62 -7.84 -2.28
N THR A 30 0.93 -8.29 -3.30
CA THR A 30 0.65 -7.48 -4.50
C THR A 30 -0.74 -7.76 -5.00
N THR A 31 -1.32 -6.82 -5.74
CA THR A 31 -2.39 -7.11 -6.68
C THR A 31 -1.82 -7.88 -7.88
N HIS A 32 -2.69 -8.58 -8.60
CA HIS A 32 -2.40 -9.19 -9.88
C HIS A 32 -3.21 -8.49 -10.97
N ASP A 33 -2.53 -7.76 -11.85
CA ASP A 33 -3.16 -7.19 -13.04
C ASP A 33 -3.37 -8.34 -14.05
N GLU A 34 -4.63 -8.68 -14.33
CA GLU A 34 -4.99 -9.77 -15.23
C GLU A 34 -4.54 -9.51 -16.67
N ASP A 35 -4.09 -10.53 -17.39
CA ASP A 35 -3.70 -10.42 -18.79
C ASP A 35 -4.83 -9.92 -19.69
N GLU A 36 -6.08 -10.28 -19.38
CA GLU A 36 -7.28 -9.87 -20.11
C GLU A 36 -8.03 -8.76 -19.36
N LEU A 37 -8.07 -7.57 -19.96
CA LEU A 37 -8.75 -6.42 -19.37
C LEU A 37 -10.26 -6.45 -19.61
N ILE A 38 -11.03 -6.25 -18.56
CA ILE A 38 -12.48 -6.01 -18.66
C ILE A 38 -12.70 -4.50 -18.88
N ASN A 39 -13.37 -4.15 -19.95
CA ASN A 39 -13.69 -2.76 -20.32
C ASN A 39 -12.47 -1.82 -20.46
N ASN A 40 -11.29 -2.35 -20.79
CA ASN A 40 -10.02 -1.61 -20.84
C ASN A 40 -9.76 -0.82 -19.55
N PHE A 41 -9.94 -1.47 -18.41
CA PHE A 41 -9.73 -0.89 -17.09
C PHE A 41 -9.02 -1.90 -16.17
N TYR A 42 -8.56 -1.46 -15.01
CA TYR A 42 -7.94 -2.30 -14.00
C TYR A 42 -8.79 -3.56 -13.72
N THR A 43 -8.23 -4.70 -14.04
CA THR A 43 -8.89 -6.01 -13.85
C THR A 43 -8.02 -6.82 -12.91
N MET A 44 -8.46 -6.93 -11.66
CA MET A 44 -7.75 -7.62 -10.59
C MET A 44 -8.75 -8.45 -9.80
N LYS A 45 -8.42 -9.73 -9.57
CA LYS A 45 -9.32 -10.69 -8.91
C LYS A 45 -8.72 -11.32 -7.67
N GLU A 46 -7.42 -11.13 -7.46
CA GLU A 46 -6.67 -11.88 -6.46
C GLU A 46 -5.45 -11.11 -5.96
N TRP A 47 -4.94 -11.54 -4.82
CA TRP A 47 -3.72 -11.04 -4.21
C TRP A 47 -2.70 -12.15 -4.11
N CYS A 48 -1.48 -11.85 -4.58
CA CYS A 48 -0.35 -12.75 -4.59
C CYS A 48 0.61 -12.43 -3.45
N CYS A 49 1.40 -13.42 -3.04
CA CYS A 49 2.44 -13.25 -2.04
C CYS A 49 3.77 -13.79 -2.56
N PHE A 50 4.81 -12.99 -2.33
CA PHE A 50 6.19 -13.36 -2.62
C PHE A 50 7.03 -13.16 -1.34
N SER A 51 8.17 -13.86 -1.20
CA SER A 51 9.04 -13.63 -0.07
C SER A 51 10.51 -13.69 -0.42
N THR A 52 11.32 -12.98 0.36
CA THR A 52 12.78 -12.99 0.24
C THR A 52 13.46 -12.88 1.61
N LYS A 53 14.70 -13.37 1.67
CA LYS A 53 15.59 -13.16 2.82
C LYS A 53 16.79 -12.27 2.48
N ASP A 54 16.99 -11.95 1.22
CA ASP A 54 18.20 -11.29 0.71
C ASP A 54 17.94 -10.23 -0.36
N MET A 55 16.68 -9.90 -0.65
CA MET A 55 16.22 -8.95 -1.67
C MET A 55 16.47 -9.39 -3.14
N VAL A 56 17.18 -10.48 -3.36
CA VAL A 56 17.56 -10.97 -4.70
C VAL A 56 16.83 -12.26 -5.08
N ASN A 57 16.77 -13.21 -4.14
CA ASN A 57 16.10 -14.48 -4.34
C ASN A 57 14.67 -14.42 -3.80
N TRP A 58 13.70 -14.44 -4.70
CA TRP A 58 12.28 -14.35 -4.37
C TRP A 58 11.61 -15.72 -4.54
N THR A 59 10.82 -16.11 -3.55
CA THR A 59 9.94 -17.28 -3.59
C THR A 59 8.53 -16.81 -3.90
N ASP A 60 7.93 -17.38 -4.92
CA ASP A 60 6.53 -17.17 -5.29
C ASP A 60 5.65 -18.14 -4.50
N HIS A 61 4.69 -17.63 -3.73
CA HIS A 61 3.72 -18.41 -2.96
C HIS A 61 2.35 -18.50 -3.65
N GLY A 62 2.21 -17.87 -4.82
CA GLY A 62 0.96 -17.83 -5.58
C GLY A 62 -0.10 -16.94 -4.93
N VAL A 63 -1.33 -17.24 -5.25
CA VAL A 63 -2.52 -16.55 -4.74
C VAL A 63 -2.76 -16.92 -3.28
N VAL A 64 -2.90 -15.92 -2.43
CA VAL A 64 -3.12 -16.09 -0.98
C VAL A 64 -4.52 -15.70 -0.53
N PHE A 65 -5.22 -14.89 -1.34
CA PHE A 65 -6.58 -14.45 -1.14
C PHE A 65 -7.18 -14.01 -2.49
N SER A 66 -8.49 -14.16 -2.69
CA SER A 66 -9.15 -13.83 -3.95
C SER A 66 -10.59 -13.34 -3.75
N LEU A 67 -11.18 -12.75 -4.79
CA LEU A 67 -12.61 -12.40 -4.79
C LEU A 67 -13.51 -13.65 -4.66
N ASP A 68 -13.06 -14.81 -5.12
CA ASP A 68 -13.81 -16.06 -4.95
C ASP A 68 -13.97 -16.49 -3.49
N ASP A 69 -13.11 -15.97 -2.60
CA ASP A 69 -13.17 -16.21 -1.16
C ASP A 69 -14.11 -15.23 -0.45
N ILE A 70 -14.58 -14.16 -1.11
CA ILE A 70 -15.35 -13.05 -0.54
C ILE A 70 -16.77 -13.04 -1.13
N THR A 71 -17.71 -13.69 -0.45
CA THR A 71 -19.05 -13.94 -0.99
C THR A 71 -19.93 -12.70 -1.19
N TRP A 72 -19.54 -11.57 -0.62
CA TRP A 72 -20.25 -10.29 -0.68
C TRP A 72 -19.60 -9.25 -1.63
N ALA A 73 -18.49 -9.62 -2.30
CA ALA A 73 -17.79 -8.79 -3.27
C ALA A 73 -17.84 -9.44 -4.67
N ASP A 74 -17.69 -8.62 -5.73
CA ASP A 74 -17.77 -9.09 -7.11
C ASP A 74 -16.67 -8.54 -8.02
N ASP A 75 -15.89 -7.54 -7.59
CA ASP A 75 -14.89 -6.88 -8.42
C ASP A 75 -13.82 -6.17 -7.57
N ARG A 76 -12.73 -5.74 -8.21
CA ARG A 76 -11.73 -4.80 -7.68
C ARG A 76 -10.94 -5.33 -6.47
N ALA A 77 -10.24 -6.43 -6.67
CA ALA A 77 -9.21 -6.89 -5.74
C ALA A 77 -8.01 -5.91 -5.77
N TRP A 78 -8.19 -4.70 -5.20
CA TRP A 78 -7.25 -3.58 -5.32
C TRP A 78 -6.21 -3.57 -4.19
N ALA A 79 -5.50 -2.46 -4.03
CA ALA A 79 -4.30 -2.29 -3.21
C ALA A 79 -4.41 -2.83 -1.78
N PRO A 80 -3.71 -3.94 -1.42
CA PRO A 80 -3.80 -4.55 -0.11
C PRO A 80 -2.77 -4.00 0.86
N GLN A 81 -2.95 -4.31 2.17
CA GLN A 81 -1.85 -4.31 3.12
C GLN A 81 -2.00 -5.42 4.15
N ALA A 82 -0.87 -6.06 4.50
CA ALA A 82 -0.83 -7.07 5.55
C ALA A 82 -0.16 -6.55 6.82
N VAL A 83 -0.62 -7.05 7.97
CA VAL A 83 0.01 -6.82 9.27
C VAL A 83 -0.03 -8.09 10.12
N GLU A 84 0.99 -8.28 10.95
CA GLU A 84 1.02 -9.36 11.95
C GLU A 84 0.64 -8.81 13.33
N ARG A 85 -0.20 -9.52 14.07
CA ARG A 85 -0.44 -9.29 15.49
C ARG A 85 -0.70 -10.61 16.21
N ASN A 86 0.07 -10.87 17.28
CA ASN A 86 -0.10 -12.03 18.15
C ASN A 86 -0.07 -13.39 17.42
N GLY A 87 0.80 -13.51 16.40
CA GLY A 87 0.96 -14.72 15.59
C GLY A 87 -0.16 -14.96 14.57
N LYS A 88 -1.04 -14.00 14.37
CA LYS A 88 -2.04 -13.97 13.30
C LYS A 88 -1.66 -12.94 12.25
N PHE A 89 -2.05 -13.19 11.02
CA PHE A 89 -1.83 -12.32 9.88
C PHE A 89 -3.16 -11.81 9.38
N TYR A 90 -3.23 -10.52 9.12
CA TYR A 90 -4.43 -9.82 8.67
C TYR A 90 -4.11 -9.14 7.34
N LEU A 91 -4.87 -9.44 6.31
CA LEU A 91 -4.75 -8.83 4.98
C LEU A 91 -5.98 -7.97 4.73
N TYR A 92 -5.79 -6.66 4.71
CA TYR A 92 -6.84 -5.69 4.44
C TYR A 92 -6.86 -5.37 2.96
N CYS A 93 -8.03 -5.48 2.35
CA CYS A 93 -8.19 -5.35 0.90
C CYS A 93 -9.42 -4.53 0.57
N PRO A 94 -9.32 -3.54 -0.31
CA PRO A 94 -10.51 -2.90 -0.85
C PRO A 94 -11.11 -3.77 -1.94
N VAL A 95 -12.42 -3.86 -1.94
CA VAL A 95 -13.20 -4.61 -2.93
C VAL A 95 -14.49 -3.84 -3.28
N HIS A 96 -15.04 -4.10 -4.46
CA HIS A 96 -16.37 -3.64 -4.79
C HIS A 96 -17.41 -4.57 -4.14
N LYS A 97 -18.25 -4.00 -3.28
CA LYS A 97 -19.34 -4.71 -2.62
C LYS A 97 -20.53 -4.82 -3.58
N ILE A 98 -21.12 -6.01 -3.69
CA ILE A 98 -22.28 -6.28 -4.54
C ILE A 98 -23.41 -5.28 -4.24
N ASP A 99 -23.94 -4.66 -5.30
CA ASP A 99 -25.04 -3.68 -5.25
C ASP A 99 -24.74 -2.42 -4.41
N SER A 100 -23.45 -2.08 -4.18
CA SER A 100 -23.04 -0.94 -3.36
C SER A 100 -21.81 -0.23 -3.98
N GLY A 101 -20.97 0.37 -3.14
CA GLY A 101 -19.70 1.02 -3.48
C GLY A 101 -18.49 0.18 -3.14
N MET A 102 -17.38 0.86 -2.87
CA MET A 102 -16.18 0.22 -2.34
C MET A 102 -16.37 -0.11 -0.85
N ALA A 103 -15.67 -1.12 -0.39
CA ALA A 103 -15.61 -1.51 1.01
C ALA A 103 -14.25 -2.17 1.31
N ILE A 104 -13.83 -2.16 2.57
CA ILE A 104 -12.59 -2.81 3.00
C ILE A 104 -12.92 -4.15 3.63
N ALA A 105 -12.43 -5.22 2.99
CA ALA A 105 -12.41 -6.58 3.52
C ALA A 105 -11.20 -6.79 4.44
N VAL A 106 -11.26 -7.78 5.31
CA VAL A 106 -10.11 -8.30 6.04
C VAL A 106 -10.11 -9.83 5.99
N GLY A 107 -9.04 -10.39 5.46
CA GLY A 107 -8.74 -11.81 5.52
C GLY A 107 -7.82 -12.12 6.70
N VAL A 108 -8.06 -13.24 7.39
CA VAL A 108 -7.26 -13.69 8.55
C VAL A 108 -6.59 -15.02 8.27
N SER A 109 -5.31 -15.15 8.64
CA SER A 109 -4.54 -16.39 8.46
C SER A 109 -3.63 -16.68 9.65
N ASP A 110 -3.26 -17.96 9.81
CA ASP A 110 -2.19 -18.41 10.73
C ASP A 110 -0.79 -18.39 10.09
N SER A 111 -0.71 -18.02 8.80
CA SER A 111 0.53 -17.98 8.03
C SER A 111 0.64 -16.70 7.21
N PRO A 112 1.82 -16.08 7.07
CA PRO A 112 2.01 -14.93 6.20
C PRO A 112 1.74 -15.26 4.71
N THR A 113 1.78 -16.52 4.34
CA THR A 113 1.51 -16.99 2.98
C THR A 113 0.08 -17.51 2.77
N GLY A 114 -0.82 -17.19 3.70
CA GLY A 114 -2.22 -17.62 3.62
C GLY A 114 -2.42 -19.13 3.88
N PRO A 115 -3.57 -19.70 3.43
CA PRO A 115 -4.68 -18.93 2.84
C PRO A 115 -5.31 -17.97 3.84
N PHE A 116 -5.75 -16.81 3.36
CA PHE A 116 -6.54 -15.88 4.18
C PHE A 116 -8.01 -16.26 4.09
N ILE A 117 -8.73 -16.08 5.19
CA ILE A 117 -10.16 -16.40 5.32
C ILE A 117 -10.93 -15.11 5.56
N ASP A 118 -11.89 -14.81 4.69
CA ASP A 118 -12.80 -13.67 4.83
C ASP A 118 -13.70 -13.80 6.04
N LEU A 119 -14.08 -12.68 6.64
CA LEU A 119 -15.01 -12.65 7.79
C LEU A 119 -16.47 -12.80 7.41
N GLY A 120 -16.80 -12.72 6.12
CA GLY A 120 -18.17 -12.80 5.60
C GLY A 120 -18.91 -11.47 5.57
N GLU A 121 -18.28 -10.37 6.01
CA GLU A 121 -18.81 -9.01 5.96
C GLU A 121 -17.67 -7.98 5.87
N PRO A 122 -17.92 -6.76 5.35
CA PRO A 122 -16.91 -5.72 5.30
C PRO A 122 -16.52 -5.23 6.70
N LEU A 123 -15.24 -4.90 6.87
CA LEU A 123 -14.74 -4.20 8.05
C LEU A 123 -15.15 -2.72 8.04
N VAL A 124 -14.93 -2.05 6.89
CA VAL A 124 -15.35 -0.66 6.63
C VAL A 124 -16.26 -0.64 5.43
N ASP A 125 -17.41 0.03 5.55
CA ASP A 125 -18.42 0.16 4.51
C ASP A 125 -19.21 1.47 4.72
N GLU A 126 -18.62 2.59 4.30
CA GLU A 126 -19.29 3.89 4.30
C GLU A 126 -20.16 4.07 3.04
N GLY A 127 -20.07 3.11 2.10
CA GLY A 127 -20.86 3.06 0.88
C GLY A 127 -20.43 4.04 -0.20
N ASP A 128 -19.21 4.54 -0.13
CA ASP A 128 -18.67 5.49 -1.10
C ASP A 128 -17.35 5.01 -1.73
N TRP A 129 -16.77 5.81 -2.60
CA TRP A 129 -15.51 5.52 -3.29
C TRP A 129 -14.29 5.57 -2.34
N ASN A 130 -14.40 6.25 -1.19
CA ASN A 130 -13.27 6.46 -0.29
C ASN A 130 -12.84 5.21 0.48
N ASP A 131 -13.61 4.13 0.46
CA ASP A 131 -13.29 2.91 1.18
C ASP A 131 -12.28 2.04 0.39
N ILE A 132 -11.13 2.64 0.02
CA ILE A 132 -10.04 1.99 -0.71
C ILE A 132 -8.68 2.27 -0.06
N ASP A 133 -7.67 1.51 -0.48
CA ASP A 133 -6.25 1.67 -0.16
C ASP A 133 -5.97 1.64 1.36
N PRO A 134 -6.33 0.56 2.05
CA PRO A 134 -6.08 0.44 3.47
C PRO A 134 -4.58 0.38 3.79
N THR A 135 -4.17 1.08 4.85
CA THR A 135 -2.87 0.92 5.48
C THR A 135 -3.04 0.82 6.99
N VAL A 136 -2.44 -0.20 7.61
CA VAL A 136 -2.56 -0.48 9.04
C VAL A 136 -1.23 -0.29 9.73
N PHE A 137 -1.29 0.39 10.86
CA PHE A 137 -0.14 0.61 11.75
C PHE A 137 -0.54 0.33 13.19
N ILE A 138 0.31 -0.43 13.89
CA ILE A 138 0.18 -0.68 15.33
C ILE A 138 1.21 0.18 16.05
N ASP A 139 0.77 1.12 16.88
CA ASP A 139 1.67 2.04 17.60
C ASP A 139 2.27 1.38 18.86
N ASP A 140 3.22 2.06 19.50
CA ASP A 140 3.94 1.59 20.68
C ASP A 140 3.03 1.35 21.90
N ASP A 141 1.86 1.99 21.94
CA ASP A 141 0.82 1.79 22.95
C ASP A 141 -0.17 0.67 22.59
N GLU A 142 0.14 -0.10 21.53
CA GLU A 142 -0.66 -1.20 20.97
C GLU A 142 -1.98 -0.77 20.30
N GLN A 143 -2.27 0.53 20.19
CA GLN A 143 -3.40 1.00 19.39
C GLN A 143 -3.11 0.80 17.90
N ALA A 144 -3.99 0.09 17.22
CA ALA A 144 -3.92 -0.07 15.78
C ALA A 144 -4.80 0.96 15.07
N TYR A 145 -4.25 1.56 14.01
CA TYR A 145 -4.90 2.52 13.14
C TYR A 145 -5.04 1.92 11.76
N LEU A 146 -6.22 1.99 11.18
CA LEU A 146 -6.46 1.69 9.77
C LEU A 146 -6.74 3.00 9.05
N TYR A 147 -5.77 3.47 8.25
CA TYR A 147 -5.94 4.59 7.34
C TYR A 147 -6.39 4.11 5.97
N PHE A 148 -7.14 4.93 5.26
CA PHE A 148 -7.64 4.62 3.91
C PHE A 148 -8.16 5.89 3.22
N GLY A 149 -8.40 5.81 1.92
CA GLY A 149 -9.22 6.80 1.24
C GLY A 149 -8.64 7.46 -0.01
N ASN A 150 -9.54 7.76 -0.95
CA ASN A 150 -9.36 8.54 -2.15
C ASN A 150 -10.66 9.32 -2.44
N PRO A 151 -10.64 10.65 -2.51
CA PRO A 151 -9.50 11.57 -2.34
C PRO A 151 -9.32 12.07 -0.91
N GLU A 152 -10.14 11.64 0.03
CA GLU A 152 -10.08 12.09 1.43
C GLU A 152 -9.40 11.02 2.28
N LEU A 153 -8.28 11.36 2.89
CA LEU A 153 -7.62 10.48 3.85
C LEU A 153 -8.48 10.38 5.12
N ARG A 154 -8.79 9.15 5.52
CA ARG A 154 -9.60 8.80 6.69
C ARG A 154 -8.89 7.76 7.54
N TYR A 155 -9.32 7.60 8.78
CA TYR A 155 -8.90 6.46 9.60
C TYR A 155 -10.01 5.99 10.53
N VAL A 156 -9.86 4.75 11.00
CA VAL A 156 -10.57 4.19 12.14
C VAL A 156 -9.57 3.66 13.16
N LEU A 157 -9.98 3.61 14.42
CA LEU A 157 -9.24 2.94 15.49
C LEU A 157 -9.65 1.46 15.50
N LEU A 158 -8.75 0.57 15.09
CA LEU A 158 -9.02 -0.86 15.17
C LEU A 158 -9.05 -1.31 16.63
N ASN A 159 -9.96 -2.23 16.93
CA ASN A 159 -9.96 -2.94 18.19
C ASN A 159 -8.81 -3.95 18.25
N GLU A 160 -8.53 -4.50 19.42
CA GLU A 160 -7.46 -5.46 19.65
C GLU A 160 -7.57 -6.73 18.78
N ASP A 161 -8.79 -7.09 18.37
CA ASP A 161 -9.08 -8.22 17.50
C ASP A 161 -8.64 -8.03 16.05
N MET A 162 -8.30 -6.80 15.64
CA MET A 162 -7.86 -6.40 14.29
C MET A 162 -8.91 -6.60 13.18
N ILE A 163 -10.12 -7.02 13.53
CA ILE A 163 -11.22 -7.35 12.61
C ILE A 163 -12.49 -6.53 12.89
N SER A 164 -12.40 -5.59 13.80
CA SER A 164 -13.42 -4.60 14.11
C SER A 164 -12.78 -3.27 14.50
N TYR A 165 -13.57 -2.19 14.56
CA TYR A 165 -13.07 -0.88 14.98
C TYR A 165 -13.98 -0.23 16.01
N ASP A 166 -13.46 0.77 16.74
CA ASP A 166 -14.22 1.53 17.75
C ASP A 166 -15.34 2.34 17.09
N LYS A 167 -16.54 1.80 17.10
CA LYS A 167 -17.73 2.47 16.56
C LYS A 167 -18.12 3.73 17.31
N SER A 168 -17.63 3.95 18.55
CA SER A 168 -17.90 5.18 19.29
C SER A 168 -17.09 6.36 18.79
N VAL A 169 -15.92 6.10 18.21
CA VAL A 169 -15.08 7.09 17.48
C VAL A 169 -15.54 7.18 16.03
N GLY A 170 -15.81 6.04 15.41
CA GLY A 170 -16.24 5.93 14.02
C GLY A 170 -15.13 6.28 13.03
N VAL A 171 -15.51 6.64 11.81
CA VAL A 171 -14.58 7.07 10.74
C VAL A 171 -14.20 8.52 10.95
N VAL A 172 -12.92 8.80 11.06
CA VAL A 172 -12.36 10.14 11.25
C VAL A 172 -11.69 10.63 9.97
N LYS A 173 -12.04 11.82 9.52
CA LYS A 173 -11.42 12.48 8.36
C LYS A 173 -10.19 13.27 8.78
N ILE A 174 -9.08 13.09 8.07
CA ILE A 174 -7.88 13.91 8.21
C ILE A 174 -8.10 15.25 7.47
N PRO A 175 -7.77 16.40 8.09
CA PRO A 175 -7.85 17.69 7.40
C PRO A 175 -6.91 17.75 6.19
N MET A 176 -7.48 17.91 4.99
CA MET A 176 -6.74 18.02 3.74
C MET A 176 -6.33 19.47 3.52
N THR A 177 -5.17 19.86 4.05
CA THR A 177 -4.66 21.24 3.99
C THR A 177 -3.38 21.33 3.16
N GLU A 178 -3.08 22.53 2.62
CA GLU A 178 -1.82 22.77 1.88
C GLU A 178 -0.57 22.59 2.79
N GLU A 179 -0.70 22.78 4.09
CA GLU A 179 0.39 22.54 5.06
C GLU A 179 0.66 21.04 5.20
N SER A 180 -0.42 20.23 5.22
CA SER A 180 -0.32 18.78 5.42
C SER A 180 0.09 18.03 4.17
N PHE A 181 -0.40 18.43 2.99
CA PHE A 181 -0.25 17.65 1.75
C PHE A 181 0.16 18.49 0.55
N ALA A 182 0.63 19.72 0.73
CA ALA A 182 0.93 20.72 -0.29
C ALA A 182 -0.28 21.03 -1.23
N LYS A 183 -0.15 22.08 -2.02
CA LYS A 183 -1.12 22.45 -3.04
C LYS A 183 -1.00 21.54 -4.25
N GLY A 184 -2.10 20.96 -4.69
CA GLY A 184 -2.17 20.06 -5.82
C GLY A 184 -3.39 20.24 -6.68
N SER A 185 -3.51 19.39 -7.70
CA SER A 185 -4.63 19.41 -8.66
C SER A 185 -5.73 18.40 -8.34
N HIS A 186 -5.57 17.60 -7.28
CA HIS A 186 -6.58 16.63 -6.92
C HIS A 186 -7.85 17.27 -6.35
N MET A 187 -8.91 16.49 -6.17
CA MET A 187 -10.25 16.97 -5.80
C MET A 187 -10.31 17.73 -4.48
N THR A 188 -9.40 17.46 -3.55
CA THR A 188 -9.28 18.19 -2.27
C THR A 188 -8.54 19.52 -2.38
N GLY A 189 -7.93 19.82 -3.54
CA GLY A 189 -7.05 20.98 -3.73
C GLY A 189 -5.62 20.77 -3.22
N THR A 190 -5.32 19.56 -2.70
CA THR A 190 -3.98 19.16 -2.25
C THR A 190 -3.35 18.17 -3.23
N THR A 191 -2.09 17.79 -2.98
CA THR A 191 -1.42 16.75 -3.79
C THR A 191 -1.88 15.35 -3.44
N TYR A 192 -2.39 15.08 -2.23
CA TYR A 192 -2.85 13.75 -1.84
C TYR A 192 -3.90 13.23 -2.82
N ALA A 193 -3.67 12.04 -3.35
CA ALA A 193 -4.57 11.36 -4.25
C ALA A 193 -5.14 10.09 -3.60
N GLU A 194 -4.27 9.11 -3.34
CA GLU A 194 -4.63 7.78 -2.86
C GLU A 194 -3.41 7.05 -2.28
N GLY A 195 -3.53 5.74 -2.06
CA GLY A 195 -2.43 4.85 -1.72
C GLY A 195 -1.65 5.25 -0.48
N PRO A 196 -2.28 5.58 0.66
CA PRO A 196 -1.53 5.92 1.85
C PRO A 196 -0.74 4.72 2.35
N TRP A 197 0.52 4.95 2.72
CA TRP A 197 1.36 4.00 3.43
C TRP A 197 1.84 4.62 4.73
N PHE A 198 1.42 4.08 5.86
CA PHE A 198 1.67 4.64 7.18
C PHE A 198 2.69 3.82 7.97
N TYR A 199 3.68 4.49 8.54
CA TYR A 199 4.65 3.86 9.44
C TYR A 199 5.27 4.87 10.40
N LYS A 200 5.95 4.35 11.43
CA LYS A 200 6.70 5.14 12.40
C LYS A 200 8.19 4.79 12.30
N ARG A 201 9.04 5.81 12.38
CA ARG A 201 10.49 5.65 12.51
C ARG A 201 11.02 6.65 13.52
N ASN A 202 11.67 6.15 14.56
CA ASN A 202 12.05 6.95 15.72
C ASN A 202 10.80 7.65 16.31
N ASP A 203 10.87 8.98 16.47
CA ASP A 203 9.78 9.79 17.04
C ASP A 203 8.87 10.44 15.96
N LEU A 204 9.03 10.06 14.69
CA LEU A 204 8.24 10.58 13.57
C LEU A 204 7.34 9.51 12.96
N TYR A 205 6.11 9.92 12.69
CA TYR A 205 5.17 9.19 11.86
C TYR A 205 5.28 9.70 10.42
N TYR A 206 5.22 8.77 9.48
CA TYR A 206 5.29 9.04 8.05
C TYR A 206 4.01 8.57 7.38
N MET A 207 3.46 9.41 6.55
CA MET A 207 2.41 9.08 5.60
C MET A 207 2.99 9.28 4.20
N VAL A 208 3.29 8.19 3.51
CA VAL A 208 3.70 8.19 2.10
C VAL A 208 2.47 7.90 1.27
N TYR A 209 2.32 8.55 0.12
CA TYR A 209 1.10 8.47 -0.66
C TYR A 209 1.32 8.78 -2.14
N ALA A 210 0.41 8.31 -2.99
CA ALA A 210 0.31 8.74 -4.37
C ALA A 210 -0.24 10.18 -4.44
N ALA A 211 0.32 10.99 -5.31
CA ALA A 211 0.10 12.43 -5.31
C ALA A 211 0.00 13.03 -6.72
N PHE A 212 -0.87 14.03 -6.89
CA PHE A 212 -0.94 14.85 -8.10
C PHE A 212 -0.41 16.27 -7.87
N GLY A 213 0.63 16.64 -8.62
CA GLY A 213 1.12 18.01 -8.69
C GLY A 213 0.17 18.93 -9.45
N LEU A 214 0.47 20.25 -9.48
CA LEU A 214 -0.40 21.25 -10.13
C LEU A 214 -0.55 21.07 -11.64
N ASP A 215 0.50 20.59 -12.32
CA ASP A 215 0.59 20.56 -13.78
C ASP A 215 0.74 19.13 -14.35
N LYS A 216 0.55 18.10 -13.51
CA LYS A 216 0.80 16.71 -13.88
C LYS A 216 -0.47 15.87 -13.80
N ARG A 217 -0.57 14.90 -14.71
CA ARG A 217 -1.71 13.98 -14.80
C ARG A 217 -1.43 12.60 -14.22
N ASP A 218 -0.14 12.22 -14.16
CA ASP A 218 0.30 10.94 -13.64
C ASP A 218 0.77 11.11 -12.19
N GLU A 219 0.53 10.11 -11.39
CA GLU A 219 0.89 10.12 -9.99
C GLU A 219 2.40 10.04 -9.78
N HIS A 220 2.87 10.85 -8.85
CA HIS A 220 4.16 10.70 -8.21
C HIS A 220 3.98 10.28 -6.76
N LEU A 221 5.03 9.89 -6.07
CA LEU A 221 5.00 9.60 -4.64
C LEU A 221 5.44 10.82 -3.84
N ALA A 222 4.70 11.14 -2.80
CA ALA A 222 5.02 12.20 -1.84
C ALA A 222 4.91 11.67 -0.41
N TYR A 223 5.39 12.45 0.56
CA TYR A 223 5.24 12.09 1.96
C TYR A 223 4.95 13.30 2.84
N SER A 224 4.32 13.03 3.95
CA SER A 224 4.11 13.96 5.05
C SER A 224 4.55 13.32 6.36
N THR A 225 4.94 14.14 7.34
CA THR A 225 5.37 13.66 8.66
C THR A 225 4.53 14.27 9.77
N SER A 226 4.51 13.62 10.92
CA SER A 226 3.88 14.13 12.14
C SER A 226 4.58 13.57 13.38
N THR A 227 4.41 14.23 14.52
CA THR A 227 4.81 13.72 15.85
C THR A 227 3.67 12.97 16.55
N SER A 228 2.54 12.79 15.88
CA SER A 228 1.37 12.05 16.39
C SER A 228 0.79 11.17 15.28
N PRO A 229 0.25 9.98 15.60
CA PRO A 229 -0.36 9.11 14.59
C PRO A 229 -1.55 9.74 13.87
N THR A 230 -2.20 10.73 14.47
CA THR A 230 -3.38 11.39 13.91
C THR A 230 -3.13 12.82 13.38
N GLY A 231 -1.87 13.21 13.29
CA GLY A 231 -1.47 14.56 12.87
C GLY A 231 -1.32 15.55 14.05
N PRO A 232 -1.18 16.87 13.80
CA PRO A 232 -1.20 17.47 12.46
C PRO A 232 -0.05 16.99 11.58
N TRP A 233 -0.34 16.83 10.29
CA TRP A 233 0.65 16.41 9.29
C TRP A 233 1.35 17.64 8.70
N VAL A 234 2.61 17.48 8.33
CA VAL A 234 3.44 18.48 7.65
C VAL A 234 4.03 17.86 6.39
N TYR A 235 3.81 18.50 5.26
CA TYR A 235 4.33 18.03 3.97
C TYR A 235 5.86 17.96 3.99
N GLY A 236 6.40 16.78 3.68
CA GLY A 236 7.84 16.51 3.67
C GLY A 236 8.49 16.72 2.31
N GLY A 237 7.76 16.48 1.23
CA GLY A 237 8.29 16.64 -0.13
C GLY A 237 7.84 15.54 -1.10
N VAL A 238 8.37 15.63 -2.32
CA VAL A 238 8.25 14.57 -3.33
C VAL A 238 9.22 13.45 -2.98
N LEU A 239 8.69 12.23 -2.82
CA LEU A 239 9.50 11.06 -2.50
C LEU A 239 10.07 10.39 -3.76
N MET A 240 9.26 10.27 -4.82
CA MET A 240 9.68 9.77 -6.13
C MET A 240 8.83 10.47 -7.20
N THR A 241 9.45 10.91 -8.28
CA THR A 241 8.72 11.49 -9.42
C THR A 241 7.94 10.41 -10.15
N GLU A 242 7.00 10.83 -11.04
CA GLU A 242 6.30 9.87 -11.89
C GLU A 242 7.29 9.09 -12.76
N GLU A 243 7.27 7.77 -12.64
CA GLU A 243 8.22 6.89 -13.30
C GLU A 243 7.50 5.68 -13.91
N GLY A 244 8.03 5.21 -15.04
CA GLY A 244 7.67 3.93 -15.60
C GLY A 244 6.37 3.82 -16.40
N GLY A 245 5.70 4.93 -16.72
CA GLY A 245 4.62 4.98 -17.71
C GLY A 245 3.27 4.43 -17.22
N THR A 246 3.03 4.45 -15.92
CA THR A 246 1.73 4.15 -15.30
C THR A 246 0.98 5.44 -14.96
N PHE A 247 -0.35 5.39 -14.94
CA PHE A 247 -1.18 6.49 -14.45
C PHE A 247 -1.17 6.56 -12.92
N THR A 248 -1.26 5.40 -12.26
CA THR A 248 -1.20 5.26 -10.80
C THR A 248 0.17 4.84 -10.33
N ASN A 249 0.51 5.17 -9.09
CA ASN A 249 1.65 4.63 -8.37
C ASN A 249 1.26 4.39 -6.90
N HIS A 250 1.73 3.29 -6.31
CA HIS A 250 1.48 2.96 -4.91
C HIS A 250 2.78 2.68 -4.18
N PRO A 251 3.00 3.32 -3.02
CA PRO A 251 4.19 3.09 -2.21
C PRO A 251 4.04 1.92 -1.25
N GLY A 252 5.12 1.20 -1.04
CA GLY A 252 5.29 0.33 0.12
C GLY A 252 6.66 0.59 0.74
N VAL A 253 6.72 1.06 1.98
CA VAL A 253 7.99 1.36 2.65
C VAL A 253 8.25 0.34 3.74
N VAL A 254 9.49 -0.14 3.84
CA VAL A 254 9.88 -1.11 4.86
C VAL A 254 11.37 -1.00 5.20
N ASP A 255 11.69 -1.17 6.48
CA ASP A 255 13.05 -1.41 6.93
C ASP A 255 13.30 -2.93 7.00
N PHE A 256 14.36 -3.40 6.35
CA PHE A 256 14.73 -4.80 6.34
C PHE A 256 16.25 -4.98 6.48
N LYS A 257 16.67 -5.69 7.52
CA LYS A 257 18.08 -5.99 7.81
C LYS A 257 18.99 -4.75 7.83
N GLY A 258 18.48 -3.63 8.34
CA GLY A 258 19.23 -2.37 8.47
C GLY A 258 19.25 -1.48 7.23
N HIS A 259 18.52 -1.85 6.20
CA HIS A 259 18.31 -1.08 4.97
C HIS A 259 16.86 -0.62 4.87
N SER A 260 16.61 0.52 4.24
CA SER A 260 15.25 1.05 4.00
C SER A 260 14.91 0.96 2.52
N TYR A 261 13.73 0.42 2.21
CA TYR A 261 13.28 0.17 0.86
C TYR A 261 11.95 0.84 0.56
N LEU A 262 11.86 1.44 -0.62
CA LEU A 262 10.63 1.88 -1.25
C LEU A 262 10.27 0.89 -2.35
N PHE A 263 9.13 0.23 -2.22
CA PHE A 263 8.49 -0.52 -3.29
C PHE A 263 7.52 0.40 -4.04
N TYR A 264 7.45 0.26 -5.35
CA TYR A 264 6.60 1.02 -6.26
C TYR A 264 6.30 0.18 -7.49
N HIS A 265 5.54 0.68 -8.46
CA HIS A 265 5.31 -0.09 -9.68
C HIS A 265 5.53 0.74 -10.96
N THR A 266 5.77 0.04 -12.06
CA THR A 266 6.01 0.62 -13.39
C THR A 266 5.33 -0.22 -14.46
N ALA A 267 5.27 0.26 -15.71
CA ALA A 267 4.84 -0.51 -16.89
C ALA A 267 6.02 -1.09 -17.69
N GLU A 268 7.19 -1.28 -17.08
CA GLU A 268 8.42 -1.61 -17.81
C GLU A 268 8.63 -3.11 -18.09
N LEU A 269 7.80 -3.99 -17.55
CA LEU A 269 7.82 -5.39 -17.96
C LEU A 269 7.39 -5.51 -19.43
N GLU A 270 7.93 -6.48 -20.16
CA GLU A 270 7.53 -6.73 -21.54
C GLU A 270 6.01 -6.94 -21.64
N GLY A 271 5.34 -6.16 -22.50
CA GLY A 271 3.88 -6.10 -22.60
C GLY A 271 3.19 -5.19 -21.58
N GLY A 272 3.95 -4.53 -20.72
CA GLY A 272 3.42 -3.59 -19.71
C GLY A 272 2.66 -2.42 -20.33
N SER A 273 1.71 -1.91 -19.55
CA SER A 273 0.82 -0.79 -19.94
C SER A 273 0.31 -0.06 -18.70
N LEU A 274 -0.60 0.89 -18.89
CA LEU A 274 -1.29 1.57 -17.79
C LEU A 274 -1.99 0.61 -16.82
N PHE A 275 -2.40 -0.58 -17.30
CA PHE A 275 -3.19 -1.58 -16.57
C PHE A 275 -2.48 -2.94 -16.46
N HIS A 276 -1.23 -3.02 -16.91
CA HIS A 276 -0.33 -4.18 -16.75
C HIS A 276 0.95 -3.66 -16.11
N ARG A 277 0.93 -3.56 -14.81
CA ARG A 277 1.99 -2.95 -14.00
C ARG A 277 2.97 -4.01 -13.48
N SER A 278 4.10 -3.57 -12.97
CA SER A 278 5.10 -4.49 -12.42
C SER A 278 5.85 -3.84 -11.27
N VAL A 279 5.94 -4.56 -10.15
CA VAL A 279 6.56 -4.07 -8.93
C VAL A 279 8.07 -3.93 -9.07
N CYS A 280 8.55 -2.78 -8.64
CA CYS A 280 9.95 -2.38 -8.53
C CYS A 280 10.31 -2.06 -7.09
N VAL A 281 11.61 -1.97 -6.81
CA VAL A 281 12.13 -1.59 -5.49
C VAL A 281 13.35 -0.69 -5.63
N ALA A 282 13.47 0.31 -4.74
CA ALA A 282 14.66 1.15 -4.58
C ALA A 282 15.08 1.17 -3.11
N GLU A 283 16.38 1.11 -2.85
CA GLU A 283 16.94 1.37 -1.53
C GLU A 283 17.10 2.88 -1.34
N PHE A 284 16.85 3.38 -0.14
CA PHE A 284 17.01 4.79 0.20
C PHE A 284 17.51 4.98 1.63
N THR A 285 17.85 6.22 1.99
CA THR A 285 18.29 6.58 3.33
C THR A 285 17.55 7.81 3.83
N TYR A 286 17.43 7.91 5.15
CA TYR A 286 16.89 9.11 5.83
C TYR A 286 18.03 10.06 6.18
N ASN A 287 17.76 11.35 6.09
CA ASN A 287 18.61 12.40 6.63
C ASN A 287 18.58 12.40 8.17
N GLU A 288 19.51 13.13 8.81
CA GLU A 288 19.59 13.19 10.28
C GLU A 288 18.34 13.76 10.94
N ASP A 289 17.61 14.64 10.25
CA ASP A 289 16.36 15.24 10.71
C ASP A 289 15.12 14.39 10.42
N GLY A 290 15.30 13.22 9.79
CA GLY A 290 14.23 12.31 9.38
C GLY A 290 13.64 12.63 8.00
N SER A 291 14.06 13.69 7.33
CA SER A 291 13.62 13.93 5.94
C SER A 291 14.19 12.88 4.98
N ILE A 292 13.52 12.74 3.83
CA ILE A 292 13.92 11.82 2.77
C ILE A 292 14.12 12.64 1.50
N ASP A 293 15.32 12.52 0.89
CA ASP A 293 15.56 13.09 -0.42
C ASP A 293 14.77 12.33 -1.49
N THR A 294 14.46 13.00 -2.61
CA THR A 294 13.80 12.34 -3.73
C THR A 294 14.56 11.10 -4.18
N ILE A 295 13.88 9.97 -4.19
CA ILE A 295 14.44 8.67 -4.55
C ILE A 295 14.40 8.56 -6.07
N GLU A 296 15.57 8.34 -6.68
CA GLU A 296 15.66 8.11 -8.10
C GLU A 296 15.27 6.66 -8.45
N LYS A 297 14.58 6.50 -9.58
CA LYS A 297 14.34 5.18 -10.15
C LYS A 297 15.67 4.47 -10.40
N CYS A 298 15.77 3.23 -10.04
CA CYS A 298 16.99 2.45 -10.16
C CYS A 298 16.78 1.14 -10.90
N ASP A 299 17.89 0.54 -11.38
CA ASP A 299 17.87 -0.76 -12.09
C ASP A 299 17.57 -1.97 -11.19
N GLY A 300 17.45 -1.74 -9.88
CA GLY A 300 17.22 -2.79 -8.87
C GLY A 300 18.11 -2.65 -7.66
N VAL A 301 18.10 -3.64 -6.78
CA VAL A 301 18.78 -3.65 -5.48
C VAL A 301 19.81 -4.76 -5.38
N ASP A 302 20.81 -4.55 -4.53
CA ASP A 302 21.87 -5.52 -4.26
C ASP A 302 21.41 -6.57 -3.23
N GLU A 303 22.08 -7.73 -3.25
CA GLU A 303 21.92 -8.78 -2.27
C GLU A 303 22.38 -8.30 -0.89
N ILE A 304 21.53 -8.52 0.12
CA ILE A 304 21.86 -8.27 1.52
C ILE A 304 22.07 -9.60 2.27
N VAL A 305 22.91 -9.57 3.31
CA VAL A 305 23.31 -10.77 4.08
C VAL A 305 22.49 -10.90 5.38
#